data_f147ac3c5a9cee2e197e8b751f3669ce
#
_entry.id   f147ac3c5a9cee2e197e8b751f3669ce
#
_cell.length_a   1.000
_cell.length_b   1.000
_cell.length_c   1.000
_cell.angle_alpha   90.00
_cell.angle_beta   90.00
_cell.angle_gamma   90.00
#
_symmetry.space_group_name_H-M   'P 1'
#
loop_
_entity.id
_entity.type
_entity.pdbx_description
1 polymer ?
#
loop_
_entity_poly.entity_id
_entity_poly.type
_entity_poly.pdbx_seq_one_letter_code
_entity_poly.pdbx_strand_id
1 'polypeptide(L)'
;MTRVALRSVRTHIGQFLLTVLAVVLGVTFLSGTLALRGVLSDTFSALTSSTMTADLYVTGQPIRGQSNNDGSIMTERIDASLAETIAGVDGVESAHPYSSAPATLVGADDTPVTSTGAPTMVLPFYSGEPGRTIVAGTAPTGRDQIVLESDALKRSGLSVGDTTHLVLNGVPTEVRVVGEFTYGTSMAGATIVGIDPTWFMEGTAAGSASAAGAADAVGSAGPKVTSIAVYLADGADAAAVRHQISTLLPDGARLQTRAERLDEQNEYIESILGYVQTFLLVFVVLAMFVGSFIIMNTFAMSVRQRQKEFALLRAVGASPTSVFATVLLQAVVVGLAGSLIGVAGGAGLT
;
A
#
# COMPACT_ATOMS: atom_id res chain seq x y z
N MET A 1 -1.12 -19.99 -48.61
CA MET A 1 -0.05 -19.23 -47.96
C MET A 1 -0.03 -19.46 -46.44
N THR A 2 -1.14 -19.37 -45.72
CA THR A 2 -1.20 -19.60 -44.24
C THR A 2 -0.72 -20.99 -43.79
N ARG A 3 -1.10 -22.08 -44.50
CA ARG A 3 -0.65 -23.44 -44.20
C ARG A 3 0.86 -23.65 -44.37
N VAL A 4 1.48 -22.98 -45.34
CA VAL A 4 2.94 -23.01 -45.56
C VAL A 4 3.67 -22.25 -44.47
N ALA A 5 3.16 -21.08 -44.06
CA ALA A 5 3.73 -20.31 -42.94
C ALA A 5 3.67 -21.07 -41.59
N LEU A 6 2.53 -21.70 -41.26
CA LEU A 6 2.37 -22.49 -40.05
C LEU A 6 3.29 -23.73 -40.01
N ARG A 7 3.40 -24.43 -41.15
CA ARG A 7 4.27 -25.62 -41.26
C ARG A 7 5.75 -25.22 -41.17
N SER A 8 6.12 -24.07 -41.68
CA SER A 8 7.47 -23.52 -41.57
C SER A 8 7.86 -23.13 -40.16
N VAL A 9 6.95 -22.54 -39.37
CA VAL A 9 7.19 -22.27 -37.94
C VAL A 9 7.41 -23.57 -37.17
N ARG A 10 6.64 -24.59 -37.46
CA ARG A 10 6.76 -25.91 -36.78
C ARG A 10 8.05 -26.64 -37.08
N THR A 11 8.61 -26.50 -38.32
CA THR A 11 9.89 -27.14 -38.70
C THR A 11 11.14 -26.42 -38.17
N HIS A 12 11.01 -25.12 -37.82
CA HIS A 12 12.15 -24.31 -37.34
C HIS A 12 11.90 -23.77 -35.93
N ILE A 13 11.13 -24.48 -35.12
CA ILE A 13 10.68 -24.06 -33.80
C ILE A 13 11.83 -23.63 -32.88
N GLY A 14 12.99 -24.31 -32.99
CA GLY A 14 14.18 -23.97 -32.19
C GLY A 14 14.77 -22.57 -32.47
N GLN A 15 14.64 -22.06 -33.72
CA GLN A 15 15.12 -20.72 -34.08
C GLN A 15 14.18 -19.63 -33.58
N PHE A 16 12.87 -19.90 -33.52
CA PHE A 16 11.86 -18.97 -33.04
C PHE A 16 11.68 -19.01 -31.52
N LEU A 17 12.19 -20.06 -30.84
CA LEU A 17 12.04 -20.23 -29.39
C LEU A 17 12.62 -19.03 -28.64
N LEU A 18 13.80 -18.56 -29.04
CA LEU A 18 14.46 -17.41 -28.40
C LEU A 18 13.64 -16.11 -28.60
N THR A 19 13.05 -15.97 -29.80
CA THR A 19 12.17 -14.84 -30.13
C THR A 19 10.88 -14.87 -29.32
N VAL A 20 10.23 -16.03 -29.23
CA VAL A 20 9.04 -16.24 -28.40
C VAL A 20 9.37 -15.94 -26.94
N LEU A 21 10.50 -16.46 -26.43
CA LEU A 21 10.94 -16.23 -25.06
C LEU A 21 11.16 -14.74 -24.77
N ALA A 22 11.79 -14.00 -25.69
CA ALA A 22 11.99 -12.56 -25.54
C ALA A 22 10.68 -11.80 -25.47
N VAL A 23 9.69 -12.13 -26.33
CA VAL A 23 8.34 -11.53 -26.30
C VAL A 23 7.62 -11.91 -25.01
N VAL A 24 7.64 -13.18 -24.64
CA VAL A 24 7.01 -13.68 -23.40
C VAL A 24 7.56 -12.91 -22.19
N LEU A 25 8.88 -12.84 -22.04
CA LEU A 25 9.51 -12.14 -20.91
C LEU A 25 9.12 -10.66 -20.86
N GLY A 26 9.18 -9.95 -22.01
CA GLY A 26 8.81 -8.54 -22.06
C GLY A 26 7.33 -8.29 -21.71
N VAL A 27 6.43 -9.10 -22.25
CA VAL A 27 4.99 -8.98 -21.99
C VAL A 27 4.64 -9.43 -20.57
N THR A 28 5.24 -10.52 -20.07
CA THR A 28 5.03 -10.99 -18.69
C THR A 28 5.47 -9.91 -17.68
N PHE A 29 6.62 -9.28 -17.92
CA PHE A 29 7.10 -8.24 -17.02
C PHE A 29 6.20 -7.00 -17.04
N LEU A 30 5.75 -6.57 -18.24
CA LEU A 30 4.79 -5.46 -18.36
C LEU A 30 3.45 -5.77 -17.68
N SER A 31 2.88 -6.92 -18.01
CA SER A 31 1.58 -7.37 -17.47
C SER A 31 1.66 -7.55 -15.95
N GLY A 32 2.71 -8.20 -15.44
CA GLY A 32 2.93 -8.38 -14.00
C GLY A 32 3.12 -7.05 -13.25
N THR A 33 3.83 -6.08 -13.85
CA THR A 33 3.99 -4.74 -13.25
C THR A 33 2.66 -4.01 -13.12
N LEU A 34 1.82 -4.06 -14.16
CA LEU A 34 0.50 -3.41 -14.14
C LEU A 34 -0.46 -4.10 -13.17
N ALA A 35 -0.45 -5.43 -13.13
CA ALA A 35 -1.27 -6.21 -12.22
C ALA A 35 -0.85 -6.00 -10.74
N LEU A 36 0.47 -6.00 -10.47
CA LEU A 36 1.00 -5.68 -9.13
C LEU A 36 0.55 -4.31 -8.64
N ARG A 37 0.61 -3.28 -9.51
CA ARG A 37 0.12 -1.95 -9.17
C ARG A 37 -1.36 -1.99 -8.76
N GLY A 38 -2.20 -2.68 -9.52
CA GLY A 38 -3.63 -2.82 -9.20
C GLY A 38 -3.85 -3.46 -7.83
N VAL A 39 -3.21 -4.60 -7.57
CA VAL A 39 -3.30 -5.32 -6.29
C VAL A 39 -2.83 -4.45 -5.12
N LEU A 40 -1.71 -3.72 -5.28
CA LEU A 40 -1.22 -2.82 -4.24
C LEU A 40 -2.18 -1.66 -4.00
N SER A 41 -2.68 -1.00 -5.05
CA SER A 41 -3.65 0.09 -4.94
C SER A 41 -4.92 -0.37 -4.22
N ASP A 42 -5.49 -1.50 -4.61
CA ASP A 42 -6.68 -2.07 -4.00
C ASP A 42 -6.45 -2.43 -2.53
N THR A 43 -5.29 -3.04 -2.22
CA THR A 43 -4.92 -3.41 -0.84
C THR A 43 -4.80 -2.18 0.05
N PHE A 44 -4.09 -1.15 -0.40
CA PHE A 44 -3.93 0.08 0.36
C PHE A 44 -5.25 0.84 0.53
N SER A 45 -6.09 0.90 -0.51
CA SER A 45 -7.42 1.52 -0.41
C SER A 45 -8.32 0.78 0.57
N ALA A 46 -8.29 -0.55 0.58
CA ALA A 46 -9.03 -1.37 1.54
C ALA A 46 -8.55 -1.13 2.98
N LEU A 47 -7.22 -1.09 3.20
CA LEU A 47 -6.62 -0.77 4.50
C LEU A 47 -7.05 0.62 4.98
N THR A 48 -6.91 1.63 4.14
CA THR A 48 -7.24 3.01 4.47
C THR A 48 -8.73 3.15 4.81
N SER A 49 -9.60 2.53 4.01
CA SER A 49 -11.06 2.59 4.23
C SER A 49 -11.51 1.87 5.50
N SER A 50 -10.81 0.80 5.92
CA SER A 50 -11.12 0.06 7.14
C SER A 50 -10.63 0.75 8.41
N THR A 51 -9.57 1.55 8.32
CA THR A 51 -9.00 2.27 9.46
C THR A 51 -9.56 3.68 9.62
N MET A 52 -10.05 4.29 8.54
CA MET A 52 -10.66 5.63 8.56
C MET A 52 -12.18 5.53 8.64
N THR A 53 -12.72 5.47 9.86
CA THR A 53 -14.14 5.22 10.12
C THR A 53 -14.92 6.42 10.65
N ALA A 54 -14.23 7.49 11.07
CA ALA A 54 -14.88 8.70 11.56
C ALA A 54 -15.53 9.52 10.43
N ASP A 55 -16.55 10.29 10.77
CA ASP A 55 -17.29 11.13 9.82
C ASP A 55 -16.49 12.36 9.38
N LEU A 56 -15.77 12.96 10.35
CA LEU A 56 -14.92 14.11 10.13
C LEU A 56 -13.54 13.89 10.76
N TYR A 57 -12.53 14.54 10.19
CA TYR A 57 -11.16 14.52 10.69
C TYR A 57 -10.62 15.94 10.80
N VAL A 58 -10.05 16.27 11.95
CA VAL A 58 -9.27 17.48 12.13
C VAL A 58 -7.80 17.13 12.08
N THR A 59 -7.04 17.82 11.24
CA THR A 59 -5.60 17.60 11.04
C THR A 59 -4.87 18.93 10.93
N GLY A 60 -3.57 18.95 11.09
CA GLY A 60 -2.74 20.08 10.68
C GLY A 60 -2.53 20.14 9.17
N GLN A 61 -1.74 21.10 8.72
CA GLN A 61 -1.34 21.22 7.32
C GLN A 61 -0.46 20.05 6.88
N PRO A 62 -0.61 19.54 5.65
CA PRO A 62 0.23 18.47 5.15
C PRO A 62 1.67 18.97 4.94
N ILE A 63 2.64 18.17 5.41
CA ILE A 63 4.06 18.42 5.20
C ILE A 63 4.47 17.74 3.89
N ARG A 64 4.76 18.55 2.88
CA ARG A 64 5.06 18.07 1.53
C ARG A 64 6.26 17.11 1.51
N GLY A 65 6.08 15.97 0.87
CA GLY A 65 7.15 15.00 0.64
C GLY A 65 7.52 14.17 1.87
N GLN A 66 6.74 14.20 2.94
CA GLN A 66 6.94 13.38 4.13
C GLN A 66 5.71 12.52 4.42
N SER A 67 5.96 11.30 4.88
CA SER A 67 4.94 10.37 5.34
C SER A 67 5.23 9.88 6.76
N ASN A 68 4.19 9.53 7.47
CA ASN A 68 4.30 8.86 8.78
C ASN A 68 4.80 7.41 8.61
N ASN A 69 5.16 6.77 9.72
CA ASN A 69 5.60 5.37 9.74
C ASN A 69 4.50 4.38 9.27
N ASP A 70 3.24 4.77 9.34
CA ASP A 70 2.08 4.01 8.87
C ASP A 70 1.75 4.23 7.39
N GLY A 71 2.58 5.00 6.67
CA GLY A 71 2.36 5.33 5.26
C GLY A 71 1.30 6.39 5.02
N SER A 72 0.77 7.04 6.07
CA SER A 72 -0.14 8.17 5.93
C SER A 72 0.62 9.48 5.64
N ILE A 73 -0.10 10.46 5.08
CA ILE A 73 0.46 11.80 4.84
C ILE A 73 0.86 12.42 6.18
N MET A 74 2.12 12.85 6.28
CA MET A 74 2.59 13.56 7.46
C MET A 74 1.99 14.97 7.49
N THR A 75 1.34 15.29 8.61
CA THR A 75 0.75 16.61 8.86
C THR A 75 1.41 17.27 10.05
N GLU A 76 1.34 18.60 10.13
CA GLU A 76 1.66 19.31 11.35
C GLU A 76 0.82 18.78 12.51
N ARG A 77 1.42 18.72 13.69
CA ARG A 77 0.70 18.22 14.87
C ARG A 77 -0.20 19.28 15.45
N ILE A 78 -1.40 18.90 15.83
CA ILE A 78 -2.42 19.75 16.46
C ILE A 78 -2.53 19.42 17.95
N ASP A 79 -3.09 20.33 18.72
CA ASP A 79 -3.27 20.18 20.16
C ASP A 79 -4.34 19.12 20.47
N ALA A 80 -4.04 18.14 21.29
CA ALA A 80 -4.99 17.09 21.66
C ALA A 80 -6.20 17.63 22.46
N SER A 81 -6.05 18.75 23.16
CA SER A 81 -7.13 19.41 23.91
C SER A 81 -8.27 19.93 23.01
N LEU A 82 -8.01 20.12 21.70
CA LEU A 82 -9.06 20.43 20.74
C LEU A 82 -10.15 19.37 20.68
N ALA A 83 -9.81 18.11 20.98
CA ALA A 83 -10.80 17.03 20.98
C ALA A 83 -11.91 17.25 22.02
N GLU A 84 -11.56 17.73 23.22
CA GLU A 84 -12.53 18.07 24.27
C GLU A 84 -13.45 19.22 23.83
N THR A 85 -12.87 20.24 23.18
CA THR A 85 -13.62 21.38 22.65
C THR A 85 -14.59 20.94 21.56
N ILE A 86 -14.15 20.05 20.65
CA ILE A 86 -14.95 19.52 19.55
C ILE A 86 -16.05 18.59 20.08
N ALA A 87 -15.75 17.74 21.09
CA ALA A 87 -16.73 16.87 21.71
C ALA A 87 -17.89 17.63 22.38
N GLY A 88 -17.68 18.92 22.75
CA GLY A 88 -18.72 19.80 23.27
C GLY A 88 -19.64 20.42 22.21
N VAL A 89 -19.42 20.19 20.92
CA VAL A 89 -20.26 20.72 19.83
C VAL A 89 -21.53 19.90 19.71
N ASP A 90 -22.67 20.56 19.60
CA ASP A 90 -23.96 19.89 19.43
C ASP A 90 -23.99 19.05 18.13
N GLY A 91 -24.42 17.79 18.26
CA GLY A 91 -24.40 16.81 17.17
C GLY A 91 -23.10 16.01 17.04
N VAL A 92 -22.08 16.23 17.87
CA VAL A 92 -20.91 15.36 17.99
C VAL A 92 -21.18 14.28 19.05
N GLU A 93 -21.01 13.02 18.70
CA GLU A 93 -21.09 11.89 19.63
C GLU A 93 -19.79 11.74 20.42
N SER A 94 -18.67 11.77 19.68
CA SER A 94 -17.34 11.68 20.30
C SER A 94 -16.25 12.30 19.41
N ALA A 95 -15.16 12.73 20.03
CA ALA A 95 -13.98 13.21 19.34
C ALA A 95 -12.73 12.60 19.98
N HIS A 96 -11.98 11.84 19.20
CA HIS A 96 -10.84 11.07 19.67
C HIS A 96 -9.54 11.60 19.08
N PRO A 97 -8.57 12.03 19.94
CA PRO A 97 -7.25 12.42 19.46
C PRO A 97 -6.47 11.17 19.03
N TYR A 98 -5.89 11.23 17.83
CA TYR A 98 -5.16 10.14 17.21
C TYR A 98 -3.72 10.50 16.86
N SER A 99 -2.85 9.58 17.19
CA SER A 99 -1.47 9.54 16.68
C SER A 99 -1.00 8.10 16.68
N SER A 100 0.03 7.78 15.90
CA SER A 100 0.75 6.51 15.99
C SER A 100 2.19 6.74 16.41
N ALA A 101 2.77 5.78 17.11
CA ALA A 101 4.17 5.83 17.51
C ALA A 101 4.85 4.50 17.16
N PRO A 102 6.12 4.53 16.68
CA PRO A 102 6.88 3.31 16.48
C PRO A 102 7.16 2.64 17.83
N ALA A 103 7.07 1.32 17.85
CA ALA A 103 7.34 0.53 19.03
C ALA A 103 8.00 -0.80 18.68
N THR A 104 8.44 -1.53 19.69
CA THR A 104 8.87 -2.92 19.56
C THR A 104 8.10 -3.76 20.55
N LEU A 105 7.35 -4.74 20.02
CA LEU A 105 6.69 -5.76 20.84
C LEU A 105 7.61 -6.98 20.92
N VAL A 106 7.78 -7.54 22.11
CA VAL A 106 8.49 -8.80 22.33
C VAL A 106 7.50 -9.95 22.21
N GLY A 107 7.84 -10.97 21.44
CA GLY A 107 7.01 -12.18 21.26
C GLY A 107 7.17 -13.17 22.40
N ALA A 108 6.41 -14.26 22.32
CA ALA A 108 6.46 -15.35 23.29
C ALA A 108 7.83 -16.09 23.34
N ASP A 109 8.65 -15.91 22.31
CA ASP A 109 10.01 -16.47 22.17
C ASP A 109 11.12 -15.52 22.65
N ASP A 110 10.77 -14.46 23.38
CA ASP A 110 11.66 -13.38 23.83
C ASP A 110 12.37 -12.64 22.68
N THR A 111 11.85 -12.72 21.45
CA THR A 111 12.39 -11.97 20.32
C THR A 111 11.46 -10.83 19.90
N PRO A 112 11.97 -9.77 19.28
CA PRO A 112 11.14 -8.72 18.72
C PRO A 112 10.19 -9.28 17.64
N VAL A 113 8.91 -8.96 17.75
CA VAL A 113 7.92 -9.28 16.70
C VAL A 113 8.21 -8.41 15.51
N THR A 114 8.77 -9.01 14.48
CA THR A 114 9.10 -8.32 13.22
C THR A 114 8.29 -8.88 12.08
N SER A 115 7.95 -8.05 11.13
CA SER A 115 7.42 -8.48 9.84
C SER A 115 8.29 -7.94 8.72
N THR A 116 8.35 -8.66 7.60
CA THR A 116 9.16 -8.26 6.46
C THR A 116 8.55 -7.02 5.79
N GLY A 117 9.06 -5.84 6.15
CA GLY A 117 8.70 -4.58 5.51
C GLY A 117 7.53 -3.81 6.12
N ALA A 118 6.82 -4.36 7.11
CA ALA A 118 5.74 -3.63 7.77
C ALA A 118 6.14 -3.21 9.21
N PRO A 119 5.77 -2.00 9.66
CA PRO A 119 6.18 -1.48 10.97
C PRO A 119 5.39 -2.11 12.12
N THR A 120 6.00 -2.04 13.33
CA THR A 120 5.28 -2.20 14.60
C THR A 120 4.89 -0.83 15.12
N MET A 121 3.59 -0.64 15.37
CA MET A 121 3.04 0.64 15.80
C MET A 121 2.13 0.49 16.99
N VAL A 122 2.22 1.48 17.88
CA VAL A 122 1.29 1.67 19.00
C VAL A 122 0.35 2.82 18.67
N LEU A 123 -0.91 2.65 19.02
CA LEU A 123 -1.96 3.65 18.86
C LEU A 123 -2.93 3.65 20.06
N PRO A 124 -3.62 4.75 20.33
CA PRO A 124 -4.65 4.79 21.36
C PRO A 124 -5.83 3.91 20.94
N PHE A 125 -6.35 3.13 21.91
CA PHE A 125 -7.48 2.24 21.70
C PHE A 125 -8.72 2.77 22.42
N TYR A 126 -9.70 3.25 21.68
CA TYR A 126 -10.98 3.71 22.20
C TYR A 126 -12.02 2.59 22.12
N SER A 127 -12.66 2.27 23.24
CA SER A 127 -13.71 1.25 23.28
C SER A 127 -14.96 1.72 22.53
N GLY A 128 -15.54 0.82 21.73
CA GLY A 128 -16.78 1.11 21.00
C GLY A 128 -16.59 1.92 19.72
N GLU A 129 -15.36 2.24 19.36
CA GLU A 129 -15.08 2.98 18.13
C GLU A 129 -15.43 2.13 16.89
N PRO A 130 -16.16 2.68 15.92
CA PRO A 130 -16.47 2.01 14.67
C PRO A 130 -15.20 1.53 13.94
N GLY A 131 -15.31 0.36 13.28
CA GLY A 131 -14.20 -0.25 12.53
C GLY A 131 -13.20 -1.04 13.37
N ARG A 132 -13.33 -1.05 14.69
CA ARG A 132 -12.54 -1.91 15.58
C ARG A 132 -13.45 -2.79 16.42
N THR A 133 -13.20 -4.08 16.36
CA THR A 133 -14.00 -5.06 17.10
C THR A 133 -13.09 -5.88 18.01
N ILE A 134 -13.40 -5.91 19.31
CA ILE A 134 -12.77 -6.84 20.24
C ILE A 134 -13.25 -8.24 19.89
N VAL A 135 -12.31 -9.14 19.58
CA VAL A 135 -12.57 -10.55 19.26
C VAL A 135 -12.51 -11.41 20.53
N ALA A 136 -11.56 -11.12 21.41
CA ALA A 136 -11.38 -11.81 22.68
C ALA A 136 -10.85 -10.87 23.75
N GLY A 137 -11.20 -11.12 25.01
CA GLY A 137 -10.74 -10.30 26.14
C GLY A 137 -11.46 -8.97 26.28
N THR A 138 -10.75 -7.94 26.71
CA THR A 138 -11.30 -6.60 27.02
C THR A 138 -10.38 -5.50 26.44
N ALA A 139 -10.91 -4.27 26.37
CA ALA A 139 -10.11 -3.10 26.04
C ALA A 139 -9.10 -2.79 27.16
N PRO A 140 -7.95 -2.16 26.85
CA PRO A 140 -6.97 -1.77 27.83
C PRO A 140 -7.49 -0.58 28.67
N THR A 141 -7.23 -0.60 29.97
CA THR A 141 -7.67 0.43 30.92
C THR A 141 -6.54 0.92 31.83
N GLY A 142 -5.29 0.74 31.45
CA GLY A 142 -4.15 1.12 32.25
C GLY A 142 -2.82 1.05 31.49
N ARG A 143 -1.74 1.46 32.15
CA ARG A 143 -0.39 1.54 31.55
C ARG A 143 0.30 0.19 31.36
N ASP A 144 -0.22 -0.87 31.94
CA ASP A 144 0.28 -2.24 31.91
C ASP A 144 -0.54 -3.15 31.00
N GLN A 145 -1.51 -2.60 30.28
CA GLN A 145 -2.44 -3.36 29.46
C GLN A 145 -2.35 -2.99 27.99
N ILE A 146 -2.31 -4.01 27.15
CA ILE A 146 -2.32 -3.86 25.69
C ILE A 146 -3.37 -4.76 25.06
N VAL A 147 -3.86 -4.35 23.89
CA VAL A 147 -4.60 -5.21 22.96
C VAL A 147 -3.80 -5.37 21.69
N LEU A 148 -3.85 -6.56 21.10
CA LEU A 148 -3.14 -6.85 19.86
C LEU A 148 -4.14 -7.07 18.73
N GLU A 149 -3.79 -6.58 17.55
CA GLU A 149 -4.53 -6.93 16.34
C GLU A 149 -4.34 -8.44 16.06
N SER A 150 -5.37 -9.09 15.50
CA SER A 150 -5.44 -10.55 15.35
C SER A 150 -4.23 -11.17 14.65
N ASP A 151 -3.72 -10.56 13.57
CA ASP A 151 -2.53 -11.05 12.87
C ASP A 151 -1.25 -10.79 13.67
N ALA A 152 -1.19 -9.68 14.43
CA ALA A 152 -0.10 -9.37 15.33
C ALA A 152 -0.04 -10.37 16.50
N LEU A 153 -1.20 -10.72 17.08
CA LEU A 153 -1.29 -11.72 18.15
C LEU A 153 -0.80 -13.10 17.67
N LYS A 154 -1.24 -13.54 16.48
CA LYS A 154 -0.78 -14.81 15.91
C LYS A 154 0.72 -14.82 15.65
N ARG A 155 1.28 -13.75 15.09
CA ARG A 155 2.73 -13.68 14.78
C ARG A 155 3.59 -13.59 16.02
N SER A 156 3.11 -12.94 17.07
CA SER A 156 3.83 -12.84 18.33
C SER A 156 3.92 -14.15 19.12
N GLY A 157 3.07 -15.13 18.79
CA GLY A 157 2.93 -16.36 19.59
C GLY A 157 2.32 -16.14 20.97
N LEU A 158 1.90 -14.92 21.31
CA LEU A 158 1.25 -14.56 22.55
C LEU A 158 -0.23 -14.94 22.55
N SER A 159 -0.79 -15.04 23.74
CA SER A 159 -2.22 -15.28 23.98
C SER A 159 -2.78 -14.19 24.88
N VAL A 160 -4.11 -14.00 24.83
CA VAL A 160 -4.78 -13.12 25.80
C VAL A 160 -4.57 -13.65 27.21
N GLY A 161 -4.03 -12.80 28.07
CA GLY A 161 -3.62 -13.12 29.43
C GLY A 161 -2.12 -13.16 29.67
N ASP A 162 -1.31 -13.31 28.61
CA ASP A 162 0.14 -13.36 28.70
C ASP A 162 0.74 -12.00 29.03
N THR A 163 1.91 -12.03 29.65
CA THR A 163 2.73 -10.85 29.96
C THR A 163 3.95 -10.82 29.04
N THR A 164 4.26 -9.64 28.53
CA THR A 164 5.39 -9.43 27.63
C THR A 164 6.00 -8.03 27.84
N HIS A 165 6.92 -7.63 26.97
CA HIS A 165 7.53 -6.30 26.98
C HIS A 165 7.16 -5.51 25.73
N LEU A 166 6.74 -4.26 25.95
CA LEU A 166 6.53 -3.27 24.90
C LEU A 166 7.59 -2.16 25.08
N VAL A 167 8.39 -1.94 24.05
CA VAL A 167 9.37 -0.85 24.02
C VAL A 167 8.76 0.33 23.27
N LEU A 168 8.39 1.38 23.99
CA LEU A 168 7.85 2.62 23.45
C LEU A 168 8.83 3.76 23.73
N ASN A 169 9.23 4.50 22.70
CA ASN A 169 10.24 5.58 22.81
C ASN A 169 11.56 5.13 23.47
N GLY A 170 11.97 3.88 23.26
CA GLY A 170 13.18 3.31 23.85
C GLY A 170 13.04 2.87 25.32
N VAL A 171 11.86 3.00 25.91
CA VAL A 171 11.58 2.57 27.30
C VAL A 171 10.86 1.22 27.27
N PRO A 172 11.49 0.14 27.76
CA PRO A 172 10.83 -1.15 27.90
C PRO A 172 9.86 -1.10 29.08
N THR A 173 8.62 -1.50 28.83
CA THR A 173 7.55 -1.57 29.82
C THR A 173 6.99 -2.98 29.83
N GLU A 174 6.88 -3.60 31.00
CA GLU A 174 6.17 -4.88 31.13
C GLU A 174 4.67 -4.64 30.96
N VAL A 175 4.04 -5.41 30.09
CA VAL A 175 2.63 -5.23 29.71
C VAL A 175 1.93 -6.58 29.62
N ARG A 176 0.62 -6.58 29.90
CA ARG A 176 -0.24 -7.75 29.78
C ARG A 176 -1.13 -7.61 28.56
N VAL A 177 -1.23 -8.65 27.76
CA VAL A 177 -2.20 -8.75 26.66
C VAL A 177 -3.58 -9.01 27.24
N VAL A 178 -4.46 -8.00 27.25
CA VAL A 178 -5.80 -8.11 27.84
C VAL A 178 -6.88 -8.40 26.81
N GLY A 179 -6.58 -8.23 25.51
CA GLY A 179 -7.54 -8.54 24.45
C GLY A 179 -6.93 -8.65 23.08
N GLU A 180 -7.72 -9.18 22.19
CA GLU A 180 -7.52 -9.28 20.75
C GLU A 180 -8.55 -8.43 20.04
N PHE A 181 -8.14 -7.68 19.02
CA PHE A 181 -9.04 -6.90 18.19
C PHE A 181 -8.75 -7.06 16.71
N THR A 182 -9.72 -6.70 15.88
CA THR A 182 -9.59 -6.72 14.42
C THR A 182 -10.18 -5.47 13.79
N TYR A 183 -9.62 -5.09 12.62
CA TYR A 183 -10.22 -4.11 11.71
C TYR A 183 -11.15 -4.74 10.67
N GLY A 184 -11.36 -6.07 10.72
CA GLY A 184 -12.14 -6.80 9.72
C GLY A 184 -11.38 -7.07 8.41
N THR A 185 -10.17 -6.55 8.26
CA THR A 185 -9.24 -6.81 7.14
C THR A 185 -7.83 -7.00 7.65
N SER A 186 -6.99 -7.66 6.85
CA SER A 186 -5.57 -7.85 7.22
C SER A 186 -4.80 -6.54 7.17
N MET A 187 -3.95 -6.30 8.16
CA MET A 187 -3.09 -5.11 8.24
C MET A 187 -1.77 -5.27 7.46
N ALA A 188 -1.77 -6.07 6.39
CA ALA A 188 -0.63 -6.30 5.48
C ALA A 188 0.70 -6.61 6.20
N GLY A 189 0.62 -7.32 7.33
CA GLY A 189 1.78 -7.71 8.13
C GLY A 189 2.24 -6.67 9.17
N ALA A 190 1.60 -5.50 9.28
CA ALA A 190 1.89 -4.56 10.35
C ALA A 190 1.57 -5.16 11.73
N THR A 191 2.38 -4.85 12.73
CA THR A 191 2.12 -5.23 14.12
C THR A 191 1.46 -4.04 14.81
N ILE A 192 0.14 -4.14 15.02
CA ILE A 192 -0.64 -3.07 15.63
C ILE A 192 -0.92 -3.40 17.09
N VAL A 193 -0.50 -2.49 17.97
CA VAL A 193 -0.70 -2.57 19.41
C VAL A 193 -1.59 -1.42 19.86
N GLY A 194 -2.73 -1.74 20.46
CA GLY A 194 -3.61 -0.76 21.09
C GLY A 194 -3.29 -0.61 22.57
N ILE A 195 -3.18 0.62 23.06
CA ILE A 195 -2.96 0.92 24.48
C ILE A 195 -3.99 1.93 24.99
N ASP A 196 -4.08 2.07 26.30
CA ASP A 196 -4.95 3.07 26.92
C ASP A 196 -4.65 4.47 26.37
N PRO A 197 -5.67 5.25 25.97
CA PRO A 197 -5.47 6.58 25.40
C PRO A 197 -4.72 7.55 26.31
N THR A 198 -4.95 7.46 27.62
CA THR A 198 -4.27 8.33 28.59
C THR A 198 -2.78 8.00 28.64
N TRP A 199 -2.45 6.72 28.71
CA TRP A 199 -1.06 6.28 28.65
C TRP A 199 -0.38 6.68 27.33
N PHE A 200 -1.09 6.53 26.19
CA PHE A 200 -0.57 6.94 24.88
C PHE A 200 -0.22 8.44 24.86
N MET A 201 -1.13 9.31 25.34
CA MET A 201 -0.95 10.76 25.33
C MET A 201 0.22 11.20 26.24
N GLU A 202 0.36 10.59 27.41
CA GLU A 202 1.49 10.86 28.31
C GLU A 202 2.83 10.40 27.72
N GLY A 203 2.87 9.21 27.10
CA GLY A 203 4.05 8.67 26.45
C GLY A 203 4.49 9.49 25.23
N THR A 204 3.56 10.01 24.45
CA THR A 204 3.87 10.86 23.30
C THR A 204 4.27 12.28 23.71
N ALA A 205 3.73 12.82 24.78
CA ALA A 205 4.18 14.10 25.35
C ALA A 205 5.64 14.00 25.82
N ALA A 206 6.04 12.89 26.42
CA ALA A 206 7.43 12.64 26.84
C ALA A 206 8.38 12.39 25.65
N GLY A 207 7.91 11.69 24.61
CA GLY A 207 8.70 11.35 23.41
C GLY A 207 8.85 12.51 22.41
N SER A 208 7.89 13.42 22.34
CA SER A 208 7.99 14.63 21.49
C SER A 208 9.07 15.60 21.99
N ALA A 209 9.38 15.60 23.25
CA ALA A 209 10.52 16.35 23.79
C ALA A 209 11.88 15.77 23.37
N SER A 210 11.93 14.51 22.96
CA SER A 210 13.17 13.82 22.53
C SER A 210 13.40 13.77 21.02
N ALA A 211 12.32 13.74 20.22
CA ALA A 211 12.39 13.55 18.75
C ALA A 211 12.19 14.84 17.94
N ALA A 212 11.46 15.82 18.45
CA ALA A 212 11.40 17.15 17.89
C ALA A 212 12.56 17.95 18.46
N GLY A 213 13.48 18.39 17.64
CA GLY A 213 14.49 19.35 18.08
C GLY A 213 13.80 20.51 18.80
N ALA A 214 14.45 21.07 19.83
CA ALA A 214 13.95 22.02 20.83
C ALA A 214 13.11 23.23 20.35
N ALA A 215 12.72 23.31 19.08
CA ALA A 215 11.93 24.38 18.49
C ALA A 215 10.41 24.21 18.69
N ASP A 216 9.89 22.98 18.80
CA ASP A 216 8.44 22.76 18.94
C ASP A 216 7.94 22.76 20.39
N ALA A 217 8.85 22.82 21.35
CA ALA A 217 8.53 22.80 22.80
C ALA A 217 8.13 24.18 23.37
N VAL A 218 8.19 25.23 22.58
CA VAL A 218 7.90 26.59 23.04
C VAL A 218 6.50 27.00 22.58
N GLY A 219 5.47 26.71 23.38
CA GLY A 219 4.17 27.35 23.21
C GLY A 219 2.89 26.55 23.43
N SER A 220 2.90 25.22 23.55
CA SER A 220 1.69 24.46 23.85
C SER A 220 1.82 23.63 25.14
N ALA A 221 0.89 23.81 26.06
CA ALA A 221 0.90 23.19 27.39
C ALA A 221 0.38 21.73 27.39
N GLY A 222 0.21 21.08 26.22
CA GLY A 222 -0.41 19.75 26.14
C GLY A 222 0.18 18.81 25.06
N PRO A 223 -0.23 17.53 25.06
CA PRO A 223 0.20 16.57 24.04
C PRO A 223 -0.33 16.97 22.66
N LYS A 224 0.52 16.82 21.64
CA LYS A 224 0.15 17.08 20.24
C LYS A 224 -0.08 15.78 19.50
N VAL A 225 -1.12 15.75 18.66
CA VAL A 225 -1.55 14.60 17.88
C VAL A 225 -1.55 14.86 16.38
N THR A 226 -1.56 13.82 15.59
CA THR A 226 -1.59 13.93 14.12
C THR A 226 -2.99 14.23 13.58
N SER A 227 -4.03 13.79 14.30
CA SER A 227 -5.43 14.01 13.89
C SER A 227 -6.38 13.89 15.08
N ILE A 228 -7.58 14.43 14.92
CA ILE A 228 -8.73 14.14 15.79
C ILE A 228 -9.81 13.55 14.91
N ALA A 229 -10.23 12.32 15.26
CA ALA A 229 -11.34 11.63 14.63
C ALA A 229 -12.64 12.05 15.31
N VAL A 230 -13.61 12.54 14.54
CA VAL A 230 -14.90 13.04 15.05
C VAL A 230 -16.03 12.17 14.54
N TYR A 231 -16.79 11.62 15.44
CA TYR A 231 -17.96 10.81 15.17
C TYR A 231 -19.22 11.64 15.46
N LEU A 232 -20.17 11.61 14.55
CA LEU A 232 -21.40 12.38 14.65
C LEU A 232 -22.49 11.55 15.30
N ALA A 233 -23.33 12.20 16.09
CA ALA A 233 -24.51 11.55 16.65
C ALA A 233 -25.49 11.16 15.54
N ASP A 234 -26.24 10.07 15.76
CA ASP A 234 -27.26 9.61 14.82
C ASP A 234 -28.27 10.71 14.47
N GLY A 235 -28.39 11.01 13.18
CA GLY A 235 -29.30 12.03 12.66
C GLY A 235 -28.81 13.47 12.78
N ALA A 236 -27.57 13.71 13.20
CA ALA A 236 -26.97 15.04 13.23
C ALA A 236 -26.84 15.65 11.83
N ASP A 237 -27.06 16.96 11.72
CA ASP A 237 -26.76 17.70 10.49
C ASP A 237 -25.24 17.88 10.31
N ALA A 238 -24.64 17.01 9.53
CA ALA A 238 -23.19 17.02 9.28
C ALA A 238 -22.69 18.38 8.74
N ALA A 239 -23.49 19.11 7.97
CA ALA A 239 -23.10 20.42 7.44
C ALA A 239 -23.09 21.49 8.53
N ALA A 240 -24.10 21.49 9.42
CA ALA A 240 -24.14 22.39 10.55
C ALA A 240 -23.00 22.12 11.54
N VAL A 241 -22.76 20.85 11.90
CA VAL A 241 -21.65 20.44 12.78
C VAL A 241 -20.30 20.84 12.16
N ARG A 242 -20.09 20.56 10.87
CA ARG A 242 -18.87 20.94 10.15
C ARG A 242 -18.64 22.45 10.22
N HIS A 243 -19.68 23.26 10.03
CA HIS A 243 -19.58 24.71 10.12
C HIS A 243 -19.19 25.17 11.53
N GLN A 244 -19.83 24.62 12.57
CA GLN A 244 -19.52 24.95 13.96
C GLN A 244 -18.07 24.58 14.32
N ILE A 245 -17.62 23.36 13.99
CA ILE A 245 -16.25 22.94 14.24
C ILE A 245 -15.27 23.85 13.50
N SER A 246 -15.55 24.22 12.24
CA SER A 246 -14.64 25.07 11.46
C SER A 246 -14.39 26.44 12.09
N THR A 247 -15.32 26.98 12.88
CA THR A 247 -15.15 28.25 13.60
C THR A 247 -14.32 28.14 14.87
N LEU A 248 -14.15 26.93 15.39
CA LEU A 248 -13.38 26.64 16.61
C LEU A 248 -11.92 26.28 16.31
N LEU A 249 -11.60 25.99 15.05
CA LEU A 249 -10.28 25.55 14.69
C LEU A 249 -9.26 26.70 14.71
N PRO A 250 -8.06 26.46 15.25
CA PRO A 250 -6.96 27.42 15.18
C PRO A 250 -6.43 27.53 13.75
N ASP A 251 -5.70 28.63 13.50
CA ASP A 251 -4.97 28.80 12.24
C ASP A 251 -4.04 27.62 11.98
N GLY A 252 -4.09 27.08 10.76
CA GLY A 252 -3.30 25.92 10.36
C GLY A 252 -3.98 24.56 10.55
N ALA A 253 -5.08 24.47 11.30
CA ALA A 253 -5.87 23.24 11.36
C ALA A 253 -6.83 23.13 10.16
N ARG A 254 -7.06 21.90 9.69
CA ARG A 254 -7.94 21.57 8.56
C ARG A 254 -9.04 20.61 9.03
N LEU A 255 -10.24 20.88 8.59
CA LEU A 255 -11.38 19.97 8.78
C LEU A 255 -11.70 19.28 7.46
N GLN A 256 -11.68 17.97 7.47
CA GLN A 256 -11.93 17.13 6.31
C GLN A 256 -13.06 16.14 6.61
N THR A 257 -13.89 15.84 5.64
CA THR A 257 -14.79 14.71 5.68
C THR A 257 -13.99 13.41 5.49
N ARG A 258 -14.61 12.28 5.84
CA ARG A 258 -14.06 10.95 5.57
C ARG A 258 -13.69 10.79 4.09
N ALA A 259 -14.57 11.21 3.17
CA ALA A 259 -14.33 11.12 1.74
C ALA A 259 -13.12 11.95 1.31
N GLU A 260 -13.06 13.22 1.70
CA GLU A 260 -11.92 14.11 1.40
C GLU A 260 -10.60 13.55 1.94
N ARG A 261 -10.62 12.93 3.13
CA ARG A 261 -9.44 12.31 3.73
C ARG A 261 -8.99 11.06 3.02
N LEU A 262 -9.95 10.20 2.61
CA LEU A 262 -9.69 9.00 1.82
C LEU A 262 -9.12 9.34 0.44
N ASP A 263 -9.69 10.34 -0.23
CA ASP A 263 -9.24 10.79 -1.55
C ASP A 263 -7.80 11.32 -1.47
N GLU A 264 -7.50 12.18 -0.49
CA GLU A 264 -6.15 12.72 -0.27
C GLU A 264 -5.12 11.59 0.00
N GLN A 265 -5.49 10.60 0.80
CA GLN A 265 -4.63 9.46 1.09
C GLN A 265 -4.43 8.56 -0.15
N ASN A 266 -5.49 8.30 -0.91
CA ASN A 266 -5.42 7.52 -2.13
C ASN A 266 -4.58 8.23 -3.20
N GLU A 267 -4.73 9.54 -3.39
CA GLU A 267 -3.88 10.32 -4.30
C GLU A 267 -2.40 10.23 -3.92
N TYR A 268 -2.09 10.25 -2.63
CA TYR A 268 -0.72 10.11 -2.13
C TYR A 268 -0.16 8.71 -2.44
N ILE A 269 -0.92 7.65 -2.15
CA ILE A 269 -0.55 6.27 -2.46
C ILE A 269 -0.36 6.09 -3.97
N GLU A 270 -1.29 6.58 -4.78
CA GLU A 270 -1.20 6.56 -6.24
C GLU A 270 0.05 7.27 -6.76
N SER A 271 0.42 8.38 -6.15
CA SER A 271 1.66 9.12 -6.49
C SER A 271 2.89 8.24 -6.24
N ILE A 272 3.00 7.59 -5.08
CA ILE A 272 4.11 6.69 -4.75
C ILE A 272 4.16 5.51 -5.72
N LEU A 273 3.02 4.86 -5.94
CA LEU A 273 2.92 3.74 -6.89
C LEU A 273 3.27 4.17 -8.31
N GLY A 274 2.94 5.41 -8.69
CA GLY A 274 3.32 6.02 -9.97
C GLY A 274 4.84 6.15 -10.16
N TYR A 275 5.57 6.54 -9.13
CA TYR A 275 7.05 6.56 -9.16
C TYR A 275 7.63 5.16 -9.35
N VAL A 276 7.15 4.18 -8.57
CA VAL A 276 7.58 2.78 -8.69
C VAL A 276 7.27 2.24 -10.09
N GLN A 277 6.07 2.50 -10.60
CA GLN A 277 5.67 2.10 -11.94
C GLN A 277 6.56 2.72 -13.01
N THR A 278 6.84 4.02 -12.91
CA THR A 278 7.70 4.72 -13.88
C THR A 278 9.10 4.11 -13.90
N PHE A 279 9.67 3.81 -12.73
CA PHE A 279 10.95 3.14 -12.60
C PHE A 279 10.92 1.75 -13.28
N LEU A 280 9.91 0.93 -12.98
CA LEU A 280 9.75 -0.39 -13.61
C LEU A 280 9.53 -0.30 -15.13
N LEU A 281 8.83 0.74 -15.61
CA LEU A 281 8.56 0.96 -17.01
C LEU A 281 9.85 1.23 -17.82
N VAL A 282 10.85 1.85 -17.21
CA VAL A 282 12.19 2.00 -17.82
C VAL A 282 12.81 0.63 -18.11
N PHE A 283 12.70 -0.32 -17.18
CA PHE A 283 13.17 -1.69 -17.42
C PHE A 283 12.38 -2.40 -18.51
N VAL A 284 11.05 -2.19 -18.58
CA VAL A 284 10.21 -2.70 -19.67
C VAL A 284 10.72 -2.18 -21.02
N VAL A 285 10.98 -0.88 -21.14
CA VAL A 285 11.49 -0.27 -22.38
C VAL A 285 12.84 -0.87 -22.77
N LEU A 286 13.76 -1.02 -21.81
CA LEU A 286 15.05 -1.67 -22.04
C LEU A 286 14.89 -3.12 -22.49
N ALA A 287 14.04 -3.88 -21.82
CA ALA A 287 13.74 -5.28 -22.18
C ALA A 287 13.13 -5.39 -23.58
N MET A 288 12.21 -4.49 -23.93
CA MET A 288 11.62 -4.41 -25.28
C MET A 288 12.67 -4.05 -26.32
N PHE A 289 13.57 -3.14 -26.03
CA PHE A 289 14.66 -2.77 -26.94
C PHE A 289 15.58 -3.96 -27.22
N VAL A 290 16.04 -4.64 -26.17
CA VAL A 290 16.87 -5.85 -26.28
C VAL A 290 16.12 -6.96 -27.00
N GLY A 291 14.87 -7.19 -26.63
CA GLY A 291 13.98 -8.16 -27.27
C GLY A 291 13.79 -7.88 -28.77
N SER A 292 13.56 -6.62 -29.14
CA SER A 292 13.44 -6.18 -30.53
C SER A 292 14.72 -6.46 -31.33
N PHE A 293 15.88 -6.21 -30.74
CA PHE A 293 17.17 -6.51 -31.36
C PHE A 293 17.36 -8.00 -31.59
N ILE A 294 17.02 -8.83 -30.60
CA ILE A 294 17.05 -10.30 -30.72
C ILE A 294 16.12 -10.78 -31.84
N ILE A 295 14.90 -10.24 -31.86
CA ILE A 295 13.88 -10.57 -32.89
C ILE A 295 14.42 -10.23 -34.27
N MET A 296 14.93 -9.01 -34.45
CA MET A 296 15.48 -8.54 -35.73
C MET A 296 16.63 -9.45 -36.22
N ASN A 297 17.58 -9.78 -35.33
CA ASN A 297 18.70 -10.65 -35.68
C ASN A 297 18.23 -12.07 -36.05
N THR A 298 17.29 -12.64 -35.29
CA THR A 298 16.75 -13.98 -35.55
C THR A 298 16.03 -14.04 -36.89
N PHE A 299 15.19 -13.04 -37.21
CA PHE A 299 14.50 -12.97 -38.50
C PHE A 299 15.48 -12.73 -39.65
N ALA A 300 16.48 -11.84 -39.50
CA ALA A 300 17.50 -11.62 -40.50
C ALA A 300 18.28 -12.89 -40.82
N MET A 301 18.64 -13.66 -39.79
CA MET A 301 19.31 -14.95 -39.97
C MET A 301 18.41 -15.99 -40.66
N SER A 302 17.14 -16.09 -40.23
CA SER A 302 16.16 -16.98 -40.81
C SER A 302 15.91 -16.67 -42.32
N VAL A 303 15.81 -15.38 -42.66
CA VAL A 303 15.65 -14.96 -44.07
C VAL A 303 16.88 -15.31 -44.91
N ARG A 304 18.11 -15.08 -44.36
CA ARG A 304 19.35 -15.45 -45.06
C ARG A 304 19.49 -16.95 -45.32
N GLN A 305 19.15 -17.78 -44.37
CA GLN A 305 19.20 -19.25 -44.46
C GLN A 305 18.21 -19.76 -45.54
N ARG A 306 17.12 -19.07 -45.78
CA ARG A 306 16.05 -19.46 -46.70
C ARG A 306 16.09 -18.74 -48.05
N GLN A 307 17.18 -18.02 -48.35
CA GLN A 307 17.30 -17.29 -49.62
C GLN A 307 17.14 -18.18 -50.84
N LYS A 308 17.67 -19.42 -50.80
CA LYS A 308 17.51 -20.38 -51.92
C LYS A 308 16.06 -20.80 -52.12
N GLU A 309 15.33 -21.03 -51.05
CA GLU A 309 13.88 -21.36 -51.12
C GLU A 309 13.07 -20.19 -51.69
N PHE A 310 13.39 -18.96 -51.25
CA PHE A 310 12.72 -17.74 -51.78
C PHE A 310 13.08 -17.48 -53.25
N ALA A 311 14.32 -17.77 -53.66
CA ALA A 311 14.72 -17.67 -55.05
C ALA A 311 13.97 -18.69 -55.93
N LEU A 312 13.80 -19.93 -55.50
CA LEU A 312 13.02 -20.95 -56.18
C LEU A 312 11.54 -20.57 -56.32
N LEU A 313 10.94 -20.06 -55.20
CA LEU A 313 9.54 -19.57 -55.23
C LEU A 313 9.34 -18.44 -56.24
N ARG A 314 10.30 -17.53 -56.35
CA ARG A 314 10.31 -16.43 -57.32
C ARG A 314 10.47 -16.95 -58.75
N ALA A 315 11.31 -17.98 -58.98
CA ALA A 315 11.48 -18.61 -60.28
C ALA A 315 10.20 -19.30 -60.80
N VAL A 316 9.35 -19.78 -59.88
CA VAL A 316 8.03 -20.36 -60.19
C VAL A 316 6.91 -19.29 -60.23
N GLY A 317 7.24 -17.99 -60.13
CA GLY A 317 6.30 -16.88 -60.36
C GLY A 317 5.74 -16.23 -59.10
N ALA A 318 6.27 -16.52 -57.88
CA ALA A 318 5.85 -15.82 -56.66
C ALA A 318 6.33 -14.35 -56.69
N SER A 319 5.41 -13.41 -56.36
CA SER A 319 5.75 -11.99 -56.27
C SER A 319 6.62 -11.70 -55.01
N PRO A 320 7.48 -10.66 -55.02
CA PRO A 320 8.24 -10.23 -53.86
C PRO A 320 7.35 -9.93 -52.65
N THR A 321 6.17 -9.38 -52.88
CA THR A 321 5.17 -9.07 -51.83
C THR A 321 4.62 -10.32 -51.17
N SER A 322 4.46 -11.43 -51.89
CA SER A 322 4.03 -12.72 -51.33
C SER A 322 5.08 -13.33 -50.38
N VAL A 323 6.36 -13.18 -50.75
CA VAL A 323 7.48 -13.63 -49.86
C VAL A 323 7.55 -12.79 -48.58
N PHE A 324 7.45 -11.46 -48.73
CA PHE A 324 7.40 -10.54 -47.61
C PHE A 324 6.19 -10.81 -46.68
N ALA A 325 5.00 -11.00 -47.26
CA ALA A 325 3.79 -11.34 -46.46
C ALA A 325 3.93 -12.65 -45.67
N THR A 326 4.67 -13.63 -46.22
CA THR A 326 4.93 -14.88 -45.47
C THR A 326 5.79 -14.67 -44.24
N VAL A 327 6.85 -13.85 -44.34
CA VAL A 327 7.73 -13.51 -43.23
C VAL A 327 6.96 -12.67 -42.20
N LEU A 328 6.19 -11.69 -42.67
CA LEU A 328 5.36 -10.84 -41.79
C LEU A 328 4.32 -11.68 -40.99
N LEU A 329 3.65 -12.62 -41.68
CA LEU A 329 2.69 -13.52 -41.05
C LEU A 329 3.37 -14.39 -39.95
N GLN A 330 4.59 -14.87 -40.21
CA GLN A 330 5.34 -15.60 -39.21
C GLN A 330 5.65 -14.75 -37.97
N ALA A 331 6.06 -13.49 -38.16
CA ALA A 331 6.32 -12.55 -37.07
C ALA A 331 5.05 -12.28 -36.24
N VAL A 332 3.90 -12.09 -36.90
CA VAL A 332 2.60 -11.88 -36.24
C VAL A 332 2.19 -13.12 -35.41
N VAL A 333 2.32 -14.31 -35.97
CA VAL A 333 1.98 -15.57 -35.23
C VAL A 333 2.86 -15.75 -34.01
N VAL A 334 4.18 -15.56 -34.15
CA VAL A 334 5.14 -15.65 -33.04
C VAL A 334 4.85 -14.58 -31.98
N GLY A 335 4.59 -13.34 -32.41
CA GLY A 335 4.27 -12.22 -31.53
C GLY A 335 2.98 -12.44 -30.75
N LEU A 336 1.91 -12.88 -31.43
CA LEU A 336 0.63 -13.18 -30.76
C LEU A 336 0.74 -14.33 -29.76
N ALA A 337 1.40 -15.43 -30.14
CA ALA A 337 1.61 -16.56 -29.26
C ALA A 337 2.44 -16.16 -28.02
N GLY A 338 3.53 -15.42 -28.24
CA GLY A 338 4.36 -14.91 -27.15
C GLY A 338 3.62 -13.94 -26.24
N SER A 339 2.81 -13.04 -26.80
CA SER A 339 2.02 -12.08 -26.03
C SER A 339 0.95 -12.75 -25.17
N LEU A 340 0.21 -13.73 -25.74
CA LEU A 340 -0.81 -14.47 -24.97
C LEU A 340 -0.21 -15.24 -23.80
N ILE A 341 0.92 -15.92 -24.02
CA ILE A 341 1.65 -16.61 -22.95
C ILE A 341 2.17 -15.60 -21.93
N GLY A 342 2.70 -14.48 -22.41
CA GLY A 342 3.23 -13.42 -21.56
C GLY A 342 2.18 -12.78 -20.66
N VAL A 343 0.99 -12.48 -21.18
CA VAL A 343 -0.13 -11.95 -20.38
C VAL A 343 -0.61 -12.98 -19.35
N ALA A 344 -0.77 -14.23 -19.77
CA ALA A 344 -1.15 -15.30 -18.86
C ALA A 344 -0.10 -15.52 -17.74
N GLY A 345 1.19 -15.45 -18.10
CA GLY A 345 2.29 -15.52 -17.15
C GLY A 345 2.32 -14.33 -16.18
N GLY A 346 2.10 -13.11 -16.67
CA GLY A 346 2.06 -11.90 -15.84
C GLY A 346 0.87 -11.89 -14.88
N ALA A 347 -0.31 -12.33 -15.35
CA ALA A 347 -1.50 -12.45 -14.49
C ALA A 347 -1.39 -13.60 -13.46
N GLY A 348 -0.58 -14.61 -13.74
CA GLY A 348 -0.36 -15.73 -12.80
C GLY A 348 0.70 -15.46 -11.72
N LEU A 349 1.42 -14.32 -11.80
CA LEU A 349 2.41 -13.87 -10.81
C LEU A 349 1.79 -12.99 -9.71
N THR A 350 0.56 -12.55 -9.89
CA THR A 350 -0.22 -11.70 -8.97
C THR A 350 -1.40 -12.46 -8.37
#